data_33f2cfbc06e989bf8a31b6db6316a226
#
_entry.id   33f2cfbc06e989bf8a31b6db6316a226
#
_cell.length_a   1.000
_cell.length_b   1.000
_cell.length_c   1.000
_cell.angle_alpha   90.00
_cell.angle_beta   90.00
_cell.angle_gamma   90.00
#
_symmetry.space_group_name_H-M   'P 1'
#
loop_
_entity.id
_entity.type
_entity.pdbx_description
1 polymer ?
#
loop_
_entity_poly.entity_id
_entity_poly.type
_entity_poly.pdbx_seq_one_letter_code
_entity_poly.pdbx_strand_id
1 'polypeptide(L)'
;PVRDVSGNYVGSYAGTNVNPLRDIRTDYNRSRMTRMFSTGYASVDIIKGLKLKETLSYDYTVQKDSRYLNPLSGAGPKSGSDAQTSKGFTEYGKLLSSTSLNYTHTFAAKHHLDILAAYELESYQSDKAMGEKAKLPSDVLLEPDNAAVLKSFVSSTQAYRMISYLSRLNYDYDNRYYIAGSYRRDGSSRLAPESRWGDFWSVSGMWHLSSEPFMEAVKPVLNDVKIRASYGVNGNQPGAFYGYMGLYSYGQNYMGVAGSYESAQANPKLKWEKNYNLNIGLSLTFIDRIFVNLEYYNRDTKDLLYNRPISSTTGFLNYLANIGQLNNKGVEFELRTINFAGPDFNWTSVLNLTHNRNKIVALDGDIKQSVEGSWFIHKIGLPYNSFYVKEFAGVDPSTGKGLYYLNTQDEKGNYNREMTDDASKAQAIPYKSADPKISGGFTNILSYKWFDLGLTFTYSLGGYSFDKTGTLIETDGSKEKSYNLPVYALDRWQKPGDRTDVPRFVLEQG
;
A
#
# COMPACT_ATOMS: atom_id res chain seq x y z
N PRO A 1 -10.83 13.66 34.17
CA PRO A 1 -10.23 15.01 34.14
C PRO A 1 -8.83 14.95 33.53
N VAL A 2 -8.45 15.99 32.78
CA VAL A 2 -7.12 16.08 32.14
C VAL A 2 -6.03 16.37 33.17
N ARG A 3 -6.43 17.04 34.27
CA ARG A 3 -5.57 17.40 35.40
C ARG A 3 -6.22 16.99 36.71
N ASP A 4 -5.40 16.68 37.71
CA ASP A 4 -5.83 16.46 39.09
C ASP A 4 -6.15 17.80 39.80
N VAL A 5 -6.57 17.70 41.06
CA VAL A 5 -6.87 18.86 41.89
C VAL A 5 -5.65 19.74 42.19
N SER A 6 -4.44 19.20 42.03
CA SER A 6 -3.17 19.91 42.19
C SER A 6 -2.66 20.49 40.88
N GLY A 7 -3.41 20.35 39.78
CA GLY A 7 -3.05 20.89 38.45
C GLY A 7 -2.10 20.01 37.65
N ASN A 8 -1.68 18.85 38.14
CA ASN A 8 -0.82 17.93 37.42
C ASN A 8 -1.61 17.13 36.39
N TYR A 9 -0.97 16.74 35.30
CA TYR A 9 -1.62 15.84 34.33
C TYR A 9 -1.88 14.48 34.97
N VAL A 10 -3.15 14.06 34.92
CA VAL A 10 -3.53 12.71 35.34
C VAL A 10 -2.81 11.69 34.47
N GLY A 11 -2.24 10.68 35.08
CA GLY A 11 -1.48 9.62 34.43
C GLY A 11 -2.37 8.72 33.53
N SER A 12 -2.43 7.44 33.83
CA SER A 12 -3.40 6.55 33.20
C SER A 12 -4.76 6.70 33.91
N TYR A 13 -5.81 6.73 33.12
CA TYR A 13 -7.17 6.64 33.60
C TYR A 13 -7.62 5.18 33.51
N ALA A 14 -8.02 4.57 34.59
CA ALA A 14 -8.51 3.18 34.64
C ALA A 14 -7.86 2.23 33.62
N GLY A 15 -6.86 1.48 34.00
CA GLY A 15 -6.21 0.49 33.12
C GLY A 15 -5.07 1.04 32.25
N THR A 16 -5.11 0.76 30.95
CA THR A 16 -4.02 1.06 30.01
C THR A 16 -4.18 2.38 29.25
N ASN A 17 -5.27 3.12 29.49
CA ASN A 17 -5.54 4.37 28.79
C ASN A 17 -4.67 5.51 29.30
N VAL A 18 -3.96 6.12 28.40
CA VAL A 18 -3.03 7.22 28.68
C VAL A 18 -3.70 8.57 28.41
N ASN A 19 -3.23 9.60 29.10
CA ASN A 19 -3.67 10.96 28.86
C ASN A 19 -2.92 11.54 27.63
N PRO A 20 -3.55 11.65 26.45
CA PRO A 20 -2.85 12.09 25.24
C PRO A 20 -2.35 13.53 25.33
N LEU A 21 -3.03 14.39 26.10
CA LEU A 21 -2.61 15.78 26.26
C LEU A 21 -1.33 15.89 27.12
N ARG A 22 -1.17 15.00 28.11
CA ARG A 22 0.07 14.88 28.85
C ARG A 22 1.21 14.49 27.91
N ASP A 23 1.04 13.37 27.16
CA ASP A 23 2.07 12.81 26.31
C ASP A 23 2.52 13.82 25.23
N ILE A 24 1.59 14.53 24.59
CA ILE A 24 1.93 15.59 23.62
C ILE A 24 2.77 16.72 24.25
N ARG A 25 2.62 16.99 25.54
CA ARG A 25 3.32 18.08 26.22
C ARG A 25 4.62 17.67 26.89
N THR A 26 4.76 16.40 27.27
CA THR A 26 5.93 15.90 28.01
C THR A 26 6.90 15.12 27.12
N ASP A 27 6.40 14.50 26.06
CA ASP A 27 7.22 13.72 25.14
C ASP A 27 7.57 14.53 23.90
N TYR A 28 8.65 14.17 23.25
CA TYR A 28 8.86 14.59 21.87
C TYR A 28 9.40 13.45 21.01
N ASN A 29 9.02 13.48 19.76
CA ASN A 29 9.55 12.62 18.70
C ASN A 29 9.77 13.51 17.48
N ARG A 30 11.03 13.75 17.14
CA ARG A 30 11.42 14.64 16.04
C ARG A 30 12.22 13.86 15.03
N SER A 31 11.79 13.93 13.79
CA SER A 31 12.52 13.47 12.63
C SER A 31 12.84 14.66 11.73
N ARG A 32 14.10 14.85 11.43
CA ARG A 32 14.56 15.89 10.50
C ARG A 32 15.19 15.22 9.30
N MET A 33 14.58 15.42 8.14
CA MET A 33 15.07 14.90 6.87
C MET A 33 15.71 16.02 6.05
N THR A 34 16.90 15.74 5.53
CA THR A 34 17.59 16.58 4.54
C THR A 34 17.84 15.73 3.32
N ARG A 35 17.32 16.14 2.17
CA ARG A 35 17.48 15.44 0.90
C ARG A 35 18.17 16.33 -0.12
N MET A 36 19.16 15.78 -0.80
CA MET A 36 19.79 16.37 -1.97
C MET A 36 19.52 15.46 -3.16
N PHE A 37 18.85 15.98 -4.17
CA PHE A 37 18.64 15.29 -5.42
C PHE A 37 19.28 16.10 -6.54
N SER A 38 20.22 15.48 -7.27
CA SER A 38 20.96 16.11 -8.35
C SER A 38 20.91 15.23 -9.58
N THR A 39 20.64 15.83 -10.73
CA THR A 39 20.70 15.16 -12.03
C THR A 39 21.47 16.03 -13.01
N GLY A 40 22.51 15.45 -13.58
CA GLY A 40 23.27 16.02 -14.68
C GLY A 40 23.12 15.14 -15.92
N TYR A 41 23.17 15.75 -17.09
CA TYR A 41 23.21 14.99 -18.32
C TYR A 41 24.14 15.66 -19.35
N ALA A 42 24.69 14.85 -20.21
CA ALA A 42 25.41 15.27 -21.41
C ALA A 42 24.80 14.56 -22.62
N SER A 43 24.68 15.24 -23.73
CA SER A 43 24.21 14.61 -24.97
C SER A 43 24.97 15.12 -26.17
N VAL A 44 25.15 14.23 -27.14
CA VAL A 44 25.82 14.56 -28.42
C VAL A 44 25.00 13.96 -29.57
N ASP A 45 24.79 14.76 -30.59
CA ASP A 45 24.22 14.31 -31.85
C ASP A 45 25.35 13.73 -32.70
N ILE A 46 25.41 12.40 -32.85
CA ILE A 46 26.47 11.69 -33.57
C ILE A 46 26.32 11.90 -35.06
N ILE A 47 25.11 11.73 -35.57
CA ILE A 47 24.67 12.04 -36.91
C ILE A 47 23.24 12.55 -36.87
N LYS A 48 22.72 13.08 -37.97
CA LYS A 48 21.32 13.55 -38.04
C LYS A 48 20.35 12.46 -37.58
N GLY A 49 19.60 12.74 -36.53
CA GLY A 49 18.61 11.84 -35.94
C GLY A 49 19.19 10.85 -34.94
N LEU A 50 20.50 10.68 -34.78
CA LEU A 50 21.11 9.76 -33.81
C LEU A 50 21.75 10.54 -32.66
N LYS A 51 21.18 10.41 -31.46
CA LYS A 51 21.63 11.10 -30.24
C LYS A 51 22.09 10.10 -29.19
N LEU A 52 23.30 10.30 -28.69
CA LEU A 52 23.83 9.65 -27.50
C LEU A 52 23.59 10.57 -26.30
N LYS A 53 23.05 10.05 -25.21
CA LYS A 53 22.86 10.79 -23.98
C LYS A 53 23.30 9.95 -22.79
N GLU A 54 24.11 10.55 -21.92
CA GLU A 54 24.41 10.05 -20.58
C GLU A 54 23.67 10.89 -19.55
N THR A 55 23.03 10.23 -18.57
CA THR A 55 22.37 10.89 -17.46
C THR A 55 22.89 10.28 -16.17
N LEU A 56 23.38 11.12 -15.27
CA LEU A 56 23.82 10.73 -13.93
C LEU A 56 22.92 11.41 -12.90
N SER A 57 22.28 10.60 -12.05
CA SER A 57 21.42 11.08 -10.97
C SER A 57 21.93 10.57 -9.63
N TYR A 58 22.01 11.46 -8.65
CA TYR A 58 22.36 11.13 -7.28
C TYR A 58 21.27 11.64 -6.32
N ASP A 59 20.69 10.73 -5.55
CA ASP A 59 19.68 11.00 -4.53
C ASP A 59 20.28 10.63 -3.17
N TYR A 60 20.54 11.63 -2.35
CA TYR A 60 21.11 11.45 -1.03
C TYR A 60 20.17 12.04 0.02
N THR A 61 19.83 11.23 1.02
CA THR A 61 18.94 11.65 2.10
C THR A 61 19.56 11.28 3.44
N VAL A 62 19.59 12.22 4.36
CA VAL A 62 19.94 12.00 5.78
C VAL A 62 18.70 12.30 6.62
N GLN A 63 18.28 11.31 7.38
CA GLN A 63 17.23 11.44 8.39
C GLN A 63 17.89 11.36 9.77
N LYS A 64 17.66 12.40 10.60
CA LYS A 64 18.09 12.46 11.99
C LYS A 64 16.87 12.37 12.89
N ASP A 65 16.86 11.35 13.74
CA ASP A 65 15.78 11.08 14.67
C ASP A 65 16.21 11.40 16.10
N SER A 66 15.30 12.01 16.86
CA SER A 66 15.47 12.28 18.29
C SER A 66 14.14 12.04 18.98
N ARG A 67 14.15 11.24 20.04
CA ARG A 67 12.96 10.92 20.82
C ARG A 67 13.25 11.04 22.30
N TYR A 68 12.29 11.55 23.03
CA TYR A 68 12.25 11.54 24.48
C TYR A 68 10.91 11.06 24.97
N LEU A 69 10.90 10.17 25.94
CA LEU A 69 9.72 9.67 26.65
C LEU A 69 9.85 10.01 28.12
N ASN A 70 8.90 10.79 28.62
CA ASN A 70 8.81 11.14 30.03
C ASN A 70 8.44 9.89 30.87
N PRO A 71 8.89 9.75 32.11
CA PRO A 71 8.50 8.63 32.99
C PRO A 71 6.99 8.48 33.17
N LEU A 72 6.23 9.57 33.04
CA LEU A 72 4.78 9.59 33.11
C LEU A 72 4.10 9.27 31.77
N SER A 73 4.87 9.14 30.69
CA SER A 73 4.32 8.87 29.34
C SER A 73 3.62 7.52 29.28
N GLY A 74 2.50 7.49 28.57
CA GLY A 74 1.81 6.26 28.29
C GLY A 74 2.50 5.37 27.24
N ALA A 75 3.37 5.94 26.42
CA ALA A 75 4.22 5.22 25.49
C ALA A 75 5.50 4.70 26.16
N GLY A 76 5.81 5.18 27.37
CA GLY A 76 6.89 4.67 28.18
C GLY A 76 6.58 3.30 28.80
N PRO A 77 7.56 2.61 29.36
CA PRO A 77 7.31 1.38 30.10
C PRO A 77 6.37 1.63 31.27
N LYS A 78 5.48 0.69 31.54
CA LYS A 78 4.42 0.78 32.57
C LYS A 78 5.03 1.14 33.96
N SER A 79 4.33 2.01 34.66
CA SER A 79 4.52 2.55 36.00
C SER A 79 5.88 2.30 36.69
N GLY A 80 6.59 3.38 37.01
CA GLY A 80 7.92 3.34 37.67
C GLY A 80 9.09 3.25 36.70
N SER A 81 8.85 3.47 35.42
CA SER A 81 9.89 3.46 34.40
C SER A 81 10.62 4.78 34.34
N ASP A 82 11.89 4.66 34.10
CA ASP A 82 12.82 5.77 33.92
C ASP A 82 12.51 6.52 32.60
N ALA A 83 12.79 7.82 32.59
CA ALA A 83 12.82 8.58 31.34
C ALA A 83 13.72 7.91 30.31
N GLN A 84 13.26 7.88 29.05
CA GLN A 84 14.00 7.29 27.93
C GLN A 84 14.32 8.34 26.88
N THR A 85 15.49 8.22 26.29
CA THR A 85 15.92 9.09 25.20
C THR A 85 16.62 8.28 24.13
N SER A 86 16.38 8.62 22.87
CA SER A 86 17.09 8.02 21.74
C SER A 86 17.51 9.07 20.73
N LYS A 87 18.65 8.84 20.10
CA LYS A 87 19.13 9.57 18.93
C LYS A 87 19.71 8.61 17.92
N GLY A 88 19.53 8.94 16.67
CA GLY A 88 20.07 8.18 15.57
C GLY A 88 20.00 8.92 14.26
N PHE A 89 20.58 8.28 13.26
CA PHE A 89 20.50 8.72 11.88
C PHE A 89 20.30 7.53 10.96
N THR A 90 19.68 7.82 9.81
CA THR A 90 19.62 6.92 8.66
C THR A 90 20.05 7.71 7.43
N GLU A 91 21.06 7.20 6.73
CA GLU A 91 21.53 7.77 5.47
C GLU A 91 21.10 6.86 4.32
N TYR A 92 20.68 7.46 3.22
CA TYR A 92 20.30 6.77 1.99
C TYR A 92 21.07 7.40 0.84
N GLY A 93 21.79 6.61 0.10
CA GLY A 93 22.46 7.00 -1.11
C GLY A 93 21.99 6.16 -2.29
N LYS A 94 21.54 6.80 -3.37
CA LYS A 94 21.14 6.13 -4.61
C LYS A 94 21.81 6.82 -5.78
N LEU A 95 22.63 6.09 -6.52
CA LEU A 95 23.28 6.51 -7.75
C LEU A 95 22.62 5.79 -8.92
N LEU A 96 22.23 6.53 -9.94
CA LEU A 96 21.72 6.02 -11.21
C LEU A 96 22.54 6.62 -12.36
N SER A 97 23.09 5.77 -13.21
CA SER A 97 23.70 6.12 -14.50
C SER A 97 22.86 5.48 -15.60
N SER A 98 22.48 6.28 -16.61
CA SER A 98 21.68 5.84 -17.75
C SER A 98 22.28 6.36 -19.03
N THR A 99 22.90 5.45 -19.80
CA THR A 99 23.43 5.70 -21.14
C THR A 99 22.37 5.29 -22.16
N SER A 100 21.95 6.21 -23.01
CA SER A 100 20.93 5.95 -24.03
C SER A 100 21.37 6.42 -25.41
N LEU A 101 21.00 5.62 -26.40
CA LEU A 101 21.18 5.91 -27.84
C LEU A 101 19.79 5.98 -28.45
N ASN A 102 19.40 7.15 -28.94
CA ASN A 102 18.12 7.38 -29.59
C ASN A 102 18.29 7.74 -31.05
N TYR A 103 17.56 7.04 -31.93
CA TYR A 103 17.49 7.32 -33.34
C TYR A 103 16.07 7.68 -33.75
N THR A 104 15.94 8.88 -34.34
CA THR A 104 14.66 9.36 -34.88
C THR A 104 14.82 9.68 -36.36
N HIS A 105 13.89 9.17 -37.17
CA HIS A 105 13.92 9.41 -38.61
C HIS A 105 12.51 9.48 -39.17
N THR A 106 12.32 10.43 -40.12
CA THR A 106 11.08 10.52 -40.91
C THR A 106 11.44 10.27 -42.37
N PHE A 107 10.84 9.26 -42.97
CA PHE A 107 11.03 8.94 -44.38
C PHE A 107 9.71 8.97 -45.14
N ALA A 108 9.82 9.33 -46.43
CA ALA A 108 8.65 9.53 -47.30
C ALA A 108 7.57 10.44 -46.69
N ALA A 109 7.93 11.39 -45.81
CA ALA A 109 7.06 12.35 -45.09
C ALA A 109 5.90 11.75 -44.26
N LYS A 110 5.74 10.44 -44.27
CA LYS A 110 4.61 9.74 -43.61
C LYS A 110 5.02 8.68 -42.62
N HIS A 111 6.27 8.25 -42.65
CA HIS A 111 6.76 7.20 -41.80
C HIS A 111 7.66 7.80 -40.73
N HIS A 112 7.23 7.80 -39.48
CA HIS A 112 8.00 8.28 -38.36
C HIS A 112 8.50 7.11 -37.53
N LEU A 113 9.81 7.05 -37.33
CA LEU A 113 10.50 6.00 -36.59
C LEU A 113 11.27 6.60 -35.42
N ASP A 114 11.10 6.05 -34.21
CA ASP A 114 11.88 6.36 -33.03
C ASP A 114 12.35 5.05 -32.39
N ILE A 115 13.66 4.88 -32.29
CA ILE A 115 14.30 3.71 -31.71
C ILE A 115 15.17 4.17 -30.56
N LEU A 116 15.01 3.55 -29.41
CA LEU A 116 15.82 3.77 -28.21
C LEU A 116 16.49 2.46 -27.80
N ALA A 117 17.80 2.53 -27.51
CA ALA A 117 18.53 1.53 -26.75
C ALA A 117 19.15 2.20 -25.54
N ALA A 118 19.05 1.59 -24.36
CA ALA A 118 19.62 2.15 -23.15
C ALA A 118 20.23 1.06 -22.26
N TYR A 119 21.25 1.49 -21.51
CA TYR A 119 21.91 0.72 -20.47
C TYR A 119 21.87 1.51 -19.17
N GLU A 120 21.42 0.90 -18.07
CA GLU A 120 21.27 1.57 -16.78
C GLU A 120 21.99 0.79 -15.68
N LEU A 121 22.65 1.53 -14.80
CA LEU A 121 23.25 1.04 -13.57
C LEU A 121 22.64 1.79 -12.38
N GLU A 122 22.09 1.04 -11.43
CA GLU A 122 21.60 1.58 -10.19
C GLU A 122 22.36 0.98 -9.01
N SER A 123 22.82 1.82 -8.09
CA SER A 123 23.43 1.42 -6.82
C SER A 123 22.75 2.15 -5.69
N TYR A 124 22.32 1.39 -4.71
CA TYR A 124 21.67 1.90 -3.49
C TYR A 124 22.38 1.38 -2.27
N GLN A 125 22.60 2.25 -1.29
CA GLN A 125 23.07 1.92 0.04
C GLN A 125 22.29 2.69 1.09
N SER A 126 22.04 2.05 2.22
CA SER A 126 21.45 2.67 3.41
C SER A 126 22.25 2.27 4.63
N ASP A 127 22.65 3.26 5.42
CA ASP A 127 23.37 3.11 6.69
C ASP A 127 22.53 3.69 7.81
N LYS A 128 22.34 2.91 8.88
CA LYS A 128 21.55 3.30 10.05
C LYS A 128 22.36 3.08 11.31
N ALA A 129 22.30 4.04 12.22
CA ALA A 129 22.75 3.88 13.60
C ALA A 129 21.77 4.59 14.55
N MET A 130 21.36 3.93 15.64
CA MET A 130 20.46 4.47 16.65
C MET A 130 20.80 3.91 18.04
N GLY A 131 20.94 4.81 19.00
CA GLY A 131 21.15 4.49 20.41
C GLY A 131 19.97 4.94 21.26
N GLU A 132 19.54 4.07 22.20
CA GLU A 132 18.51 4.37 23.19
C GLU A 132 19.07 4.13 24.59
N LYS A 133 18.89 5.11 25.48
CA LYS A 133 19.28 5.03 26.88
C LYS A 133 18.13 5.46 27.78
N ALA A 134 18.20 5.03 29.04
CA ALA A 134 17.24 5.35 30.09
C ALA A 134 17.93 5.81 31.37
N LYS A 135 17.15 6.25 32.34
CA LYS A 135 17.58 6.84 33.62
C LYS A 135 18.31 8.16 33.43
N LEU A 136 17.60 9.11 32.86
CA LEU A 136 18.03 10.51 32.80
C LEU A 136 17.97 11.15 34.22
N PRO A 137 18.94 11.99 34.60
CA PRO A 137 18.94 12.66 35.88
C PRO A 137 17.88 13.78 35.97
N SER A 138 17.37 14.24 34.86
CA SER A 138 16.41 15.36 34.77
C SER A 138 15.66 15.29 33.44
N ASP A 139 14.45 15.84 33.42
CA ASP A 139 13.62 16.04 32.21
C ASP A 139 14.06 17.26 31.38
N VAL A 140 15.12 17.95 31.77
CA VAL A 140 15.73 19.05 31.01
C VAL A 140 16.98 18.59 30.25
N LEU A 141 17.74 17.60 30.78
CA LEU A 141 18.98 17.10 30.19
C LEU A 141 18.70 15.87 29.33
N LEU A 142 18.11 16.07 28.13
CA LEU A 142 17.52 15.03 27.30
C LEU A 142 18.49 14.29 26.37
N GLU A 143 19.79 14.63 26.40
CA GLU A 143 20.78 13.95 25.55
C GLU A 143 21.04 12.52 26.05
N PRO A 144 21.14 11.52 25.14
CA PRO A 144 21.40 10.13 25.54
C PRO A 144 22.69 9.96 26.38
N ASP A 145 23.68 10.84 26.20
CA ASP A 145 24.92 10.78 26.96
C ASP A 145 24.69 10.97 28.48
N ASN A 146 23.70 11.78 28.84
CA ASN A 146 23.33 12.05 30.23
C ASN A 146 22.59 10.87 30.90
N ALA A 147 22.14 9.87 30.17
CA ALA A 147 21.38 8.75 30.69
C ALA A 147 22.30 7.60 31.15
N ALA A 148 21.98 7.02 32.32
CA ALA A 148 22.86 6.04 33.00
C ALA A 148 22.80 4.63 32.36
N VAL A 149 21.68 4.21 31.75
CA VAL A 149 21.46 2.83 31.33
C VAL A 149 21.30 2.74 29.83
N LEU A 150 22.15 1.98 29.14
CA LEU A 150 21.98 1.62 27.74
C LEU A 150 20.83 0.61 27.61
N LYS A 151 19.81 0.92 26.79
CA LYS A 151 18.68 0.04 26.47
C LYS A 151 18.94 -0.72 25.19
N SER A 152 19.33 -0.01 24.14
CA SER A 152 19.65 -0.63 22.85
C SER A 152 20.64 0.25 22.07
N PHE A 153 21.45 -0.41 21.27
CA PHE A 153 22.20 0.21 20.19
C PHE A 153 22.02 -0.68 18.96
N VAL A 154 21.50 -0.11 17.88
CA VAL A 154 21.27 -0.83 16.64
C VAL A 154 22.00 -0.13 15.51
N SER A 155 22.67 -0.91 14.67
CA SER A 155 23.27 -0.41 13.45
C SER A 155 23.04 -1.43 12.32
N SER A 156 22.90 -0.95 11.10
CA SER A 156 22.75 -1.81 9.93
C SER A 156 23.17 -1.09 8.67
N THR A 157 23.80 -1.83 7.76
CA THR A 157 24.07 -1.39 6.39
C THR A 157 23.32 -2.33 5.44
N GLN A 158 22.59 -1.76 4.50
CA GLN A 158 21.87 -2.49 3.46
C GLN A 158 22.23 -1.91 2.10
N ALA A 159 22.45 -2.77 1.11
CA ALA A 159 22.79 -2.33 -0.24
C ALA A 159 22.18 -3.25 -1.29
N TYR A 160 21.89 -2.69 -2.46
CA TYR A 160 21.61 -3.46 -3.65
C TYR A 160 22.16 -2.77 -4.90
N ARG A 161 22.31 -3.53 -5.95
CA ARG A 161 22.67 -3.06 -7.29
C ARG A 161 21.73 -3.66 -8.32
N MET A 162 21.46 -2.87 -9.35
CA MET A 162 20.62 -3.31 -10.48
C MET A 162 21.30 -2.89 -11.80
N ILE A 163 21.24 -3.76 -12.78
CA ILE A 163 21.70 -3.54 -14.16
C ILE A 163 20.51 -3.74 -15.06
N SER A 164 20.29 -2.83 -16.01
CA SER A 164 19.15 -2.91 -16.91
C SER A 164 19.57 -2.65 -18.36
N TYR A 165 19.03 -3.45 -19.26
CA TYR A 165 19.09 -3.24 -20.71
C TYR A 165 17.70 -2.93 -21.20
N LEU A 166 17.52 -1.85 -21.93
CA LEU A 166 16.23 -1.39 -22.44
C LEU A 166 16.31 -1.16 -23.93
N SER A 167 15.30 -1.59 -24.68
CA SER A 167 15.05 -1.19 -26.06
C SER A 167 13.60 -0.80 -26.26
N ARG A 168 13.35 0.18 -27.11
CA ARG A 168 12.01 0.63 -27.49
C ARG A 168 11.99 1.01 -28.95
N LEU A 169 10.92 0.62 -29.63
CA LEU A 169 10.59 1.00 -30.98
C LEU A 169 9.22 1.67 -30.96
N ASN A 170 9.14 2.89 -31.51
CA ASN A 170 7.88 3.53 -31.84
C ASN A 170 7.87 3.79 -33.36
N TYR A 171 6.76 3.47 -33.97
CA TYR A 171 6.53 3.72 -35.38
C TYR A 171 5.12 4.24 -35.59
N ASP A 172 4.98 5.29 -36.37
CA ASP A 172 3.71 5.74 -36.84
C ASP A 172 3.70 5.95 -38.37
N TYR A 173 2.53 5.70 -38.94
CA TYR A 173 2.27 5.94 -40.36
C TYR A 173 1.19 7.03 -40.50
N ASP A 174 1.59 8.13 -41.14
CA ASP A 174 0.73 9.26 -41.53
C ASP A 174 -0.07 9.85 -40.33
N ASN A 175 0.47 9.76 -39.09
CA ASN A 175 -0.20 10.10 -37.85
C ASN A 175 -1.58 9.41 -37.65
N ARG A 176 -1.78 8.24 -38.27
CA ARG A 176 -3.02 7.45 -38.21
C ARG A 176 -2.84 6.16 -37.46
N TYR A 177 -1.80 5.41 -37.79
CA TYR A 177 -1.54 4.08 -37.24
C TYR A 177 -0.23 4.12 -36.45
N TYR A 178 -0.33 3.79 -35.19
CA TYR A 178 0.80 3.81 -34.26
C TYR A 178 1.06 2.40 -33.74
N ILE A 179 2.29 1.97 -33.77
CA ILE A 179 2.74 0.71 -33.17
C ILE A 179 3.94 1.01 -32.29
N ALA A 180 3.94 0.49 -31.08
CA ALA A 180 5.09 0.57 -30.20
C ALA A 180 5.41 -0.79 -29.58
N GLY A 181 6.69 -1.05 -29.42
CA GLY A 181 7.22 -2.23 -28.73
C GLY A 181 8.33 -1.85 -27.77
N SER A 182 8.41 -2.49 -26.64
CA SER A 182 9.54 -2.33 -25.71
C SER A 182 9.99 -3.68 -25.16
N TYR A 183 11.28 -3.77 -24.87
CA TYR A 183 11.87 -4.89 -24.16
C TYR A 183 12.86 -4.35 -23.13
N ARG A 184 12.77 -4.91 -21.90
CA ARG A 184 13.67 -4.57 -20.80
C ARG A 184 14.11 -5.84 -20.09
N ARG A 185 15.40 -5.94 -19.83
CA ARG A 185 15.99 -7.01 -19.03
C ARG A 185 16.70 -6.41 -17.82
N ASP A 186 16.23 -6.77 -16.63
CA ASP A 186 16.72 -6.26 -15.36
C ASP A 186 17.39 -7.37 -14.55
N GLY A 187 18.59 -7.08 -14.03
CA GLY A 187 19.32 -7.96 -13.13
C GLY A 187 19.49 -7.32 -11.76
N SER A 188 18.91 -7.92 -10.71
CA SER A 188 18.93 -7.39 -9.34
C SER A 188 19.74 -8.25 -8.39
N SER A 189 20.59 -7.63 -7.57
CA SER A 189 21.33 -8.32 -6.51
C SER A 189 20.46 -8.75 -5.31
N ARG A 190 19.18 -8.39 -5.29
CA ARG A 190 18.21 -8.86 -4.29
C ARG A 190 17.76 -10.30 -4.53
N LEU A 191 18.20 -10.90 -5.63
CA LEU A 191 17.86 -12.25 -6.05
C LEU A 191 19.14 -13.10 -6.23
N ALA A 192 19.00 -14.39 -6.09
CA ALA A 192 20.10 -15.36 -6.30
C ALA A 192 20.61 -15.28 -7.75
N PRO A 193 21.90 -15.63 -8.00
CA PRO A 193 22.51 -15.56 -9.33
C PRO A 193 21.67 -16.19 -10.45
N GLU A 194 21.05 -17.33 -10.18
CA GLU A 194 20.25 -18.10 -11.14
C GLU A 194 18.90 -17.45 -11.46
N SER A 195 18.38 -16.61 -10.54
CA SER A 195 17.02 -16.02 -10.61
C SER A 195 17.02 -14.49 -10.75
N ARG A 196 18.21 -13.86 -10.80
CA ARG A 196 18.32 -12.39 -10.72
C ARG A 196 17.81 -11.64 -11.93
N TRP A 197 17.72 -12.28 -13.08
CA TRP A 197 17.31 -11.65 -14.32
C TRP A 197 15.81 -11.79 -14.55
N GLY A 198 15.15 -10.65 -14.81
CA GLY A 198 13.77 -10.56 -15.26
C GLY A 198 13.69 -10.00 -16.66
N ASP A 199 12.86 -10.61 -17.50
CA ASP A 199 12.58 -10.14 -18.85
C ASP A 199 11.16 -9.57 -18.90
N PHE A 200 11.05 -8.32 -19.35
CA PHE A 200 9.82 -7.54 -19.42
C PHE A 200 9.66 -6.97 -20.82
N TRP A 201 8.45 -6.95 -21.32
CA TRP A 201 8.17 -6.48 -22.65
C TRP A 201 6.78 -5.91 -22.78
N SER A 202 6.56 -5.07 -23.76
CA SER A 202 5.22 -4.59 -24.11
C SER A 202 5.09 -4.38 -25.60
N VAL A 203 3.85 -4.51 -26.07
CA VAL A 203 3.44 -4.13 -27.42
C VAL A 203 2.15 -3.32 -27.29
N SER A 204 2.06 -2.27 -28.09
CA SER A 204 0.85 -1.45 -28.16
C SER A 204 0.57 -0.97 -29.57
N GLY A 205 -0.71 -0.74 -29.85
CA GLY A 205 -1.18 -0.13 -31.07
C GLY A 205 -2.22 0.95 -30.79
N MET A 206 -2.24 1.97 -31.61
CA MET A 206 -3.28 2.99 -31.61
C MET A 206 -3.71 3.30 -33.04
N TRP A 207 -4.99 3.39 -33.24
CA TRP A 207 -5.61 3.86 -34.47
C TRP A 207 -6.29 5.20 -34.23
N HIS A 208 -5.81 6.21 -34.94
CA HIS A 208 -6.41 7.54 -34.95
C HIS A 208 -7.53 7.59 -35.98
N LEU A 209 -8.66 7.04 -35.62
CA LEU A 209 -9.81 6.76 -36.52
C LEU A 209 -10.33 8.02 -37.19
N SER A 210 -10.40 9.16 -36.46
CA SER A 210 -10.87 10.43 -37.01
C SER A 210 -9.96 11.03 -38.09
N SER A 211 -8.75 10.48 -38.27
CA SER A 211 -7.88 10.88 -39.39
C SER A 211 -8.17 10.14 -40.68
N GLU A 212 -9.15 9.21 -40.68
CA GLU A 212 -9.54 8.47 -41.87
C GLU A 212 -10.53 9.25 -42.76
N PRO A 213 -10.43 9.14 -44.09
CA PRO A 213 -11.30 9.87 -45.00
C PRO A 213 -12.79 9.60 -44.80
N PHE A 214 -13.18 8.37 -44.42
CA PHE A 214 -14.58 8.02 -44.18
C PHE A 214 -15.18 8.69 -42.93
N MET A 215 -14.35 9.24 -42.03
CA MET A 215 -14.79 9.98 -40.87
C MET A 215 -15.08 11.47 -41.15
N GLU A 216 -14.70 11.97 -42.29
CA GLU A 216 -14.82 13.40 -42.66
C GLU A 216 -16.25 13.93 -42.45
N ALA A 217 -17.27 13.14 -42.84
CA ALA A 217 -18.67 13.53 -42.73
C ALA A 217 -19.19 13.69 -41.30
N VAL A 218 -18.59 12.99 -40.32
CA VAL A 218 -19.00 13.03 -38.91
C VAL A 218 -18.10 13.93 -38.05
N LYS A 219 -16.97 14.38 -38.59
CA LYS A 219 -15.97 15.19 -37.94
C LYS A 219 -16.46 16.51 -37.32
N PRO A 220 -17.48 17.20 -37.90
CA PRO A 220 -18.04 18.40 -37.26
C PRO A 220 -18.68 18.15 -35.90
N VAL A 221 -19.11 16.91 -35.60
CA VAL A 221 -19.73 16.51 -34.33
C VAL A 221 -18.77 15.64 -33.53
N LEU A 222 -18.11 14.70 -34.16
CA LEU A 222 -17.16 13.76 -33.55
C LEU A 222 -15.75 14.09 -34.04
N ASN A 223 -15.09 15.07 -33.36
CA ASN A 223 -13.85 15.70 -33.81
C ASN A 223 -12.66 14.77 -33.75
N ASP A 224 -12.56 13.95 -32.70
CA ASP A 224 -11.44 13.07 -32.49
C ASP A 224 -11.89 11.70 -31.96
N VAL A 225 -11.35 10.64 -32.56
CA VAL A 225 -11.60 9.25 -32.16
C VAL A 225 -10.29 8.49 -32.21
N LYS A 226 -9.90 7.95 -31.06
CA LYS A 226 -8.70 7.11 -30.93
C LYS A 226 -9.05 5.80 -30.26
N ILE A 227 -8.65 4.70 -30.87
CA ILE A 227 -8.74 3.35 -30.30
C ILE A 227 -7.31 2.90 -29.99
N ARG A 228 -7.07 2.44 -28.77
CA ARG A 228 -5.76 1.95 -28.35
C ARG A 228 -5.88 0.60 -27.67
N ALA A 229 -4.87 -0.23 -27.88
CA ALA A 229 -4.72 -1.49 -27.15
C ALA A 229 -3.27 -1.70 -26.80
N SER A 230 -3.00 -2.24 -25.60
CA SER A 230 -1.66 -2.61 -25.19
C SER A 230 -1.68 -3.90 -24.40
N TYR A 231 -0.62 -4.69 -24.57
CA TYR A 231 -0.36 -5.86 -23.75
C TYR A 231 1.12 -5.90 -23.38
N GLY A 232 1.42 -6.18 -22.12
CA GLY A 232 2.80 -6.22 -21.69
C GLY A 232 2.97 -6.85 -20.31
N VAL A 233 4.24 -7.09 -19.99
CA VAL A 233 4.68 -7.67 -18.71
C VAL A 233 5.63 -6.71 -18.05
N ASN A 234 5.35 -6.35 -16.79
CA ASN A 234 6.30 -5.69 -15.91
C ASN A 234 6.50 -6.52 -14.64
N GLY A 235 7.57 -6.25 -13.88
CA GLY A 235 7.91 -7.02 -12.71
C GLY A 235 8.20 -6.18 -11.48
N ASN A 236 8.05 -6.83 -10.31
CA ASN A 236 8.51 -6.31 -9.04
C ASN A 236 9.60 -7.22 -8.48
N GLN A 237 10.67 -6.58 -7.99
CA GLN A 237 11.71 -7.29 -7.24
C GLN A 237 11.30 -7.42 -5.76
N PRO A 238 11.86 -8.40 -5.00
CA PRO A 238 11.61 -8.50 -3.56
C PRO A 238 11.95 -7.21 -2.82
N GLY A 239 11.13 -6.81 -1.84
CA GLY A 239 11.42 -5.71 -0.94
C GLY A 239 12.62 -5.98 -0.03
N ALA A 240 12.81 -7.23 0.38
CA ALA A 240 13.94 -7.67 1.18
C ALA A 240 15.25 -7.64 0.37
N PHE A 241 16.32 -7.06 0.94
CA PHE A 241 17.61 -6.93 0.27
C PHE A 241 18.33 -8.27 0.08
N TYR A 242 18.13 -9.20 1.02
CA TYR A 242 18.82 -10.48 1.08
C TYR A 242 17.83 -11.65 1.25
N GLY A 243 16.60 -11.49 0.75
CA GLY A 243 15.48 -12.42 0.97
C GLY A 243 15.71 -13.84 0.41
N TYR A 244 16.71 -14.03 -0.45
CA TYR A 244 17.07 -15.35 -0.96
C TYR A 244 18.12 -16.07 -0.10
N MET A 245 18.78 -15.36 0.83
CA MET A 245 19.83 -15.90 1.69
C MET A 245 19.25 -16.43 3.01
N GLY A 246 19.90 -17.46 3.58
CA GLY A 246 19.76 -17.78 4.99
C GLY A 246 20.50 -16.75 5.83
N LEU A 247 19.77 -16.05 6.70
CA LEU A 247 20.33 -14.99 7.51
C LEU A 247 20.53 -15.45 8.95
N TYR A 248 21.60 -14.98 9.56
CA TYR A 248 21.89 -15.22 10.96
C TYR A 248 21.67 -13.96 11.79
N SER A 249 21.13 -14.15 13.00
CA SER A 249 21.02 -13.11 14.01
C SER A 249 22.05 -13.36 15.10
N TYR A 250 22.70 -12.28 15.53
CA TYR A 250 23.68 -12.30 16.62
C TYR A 250 23.12 -11.51 17.81
N GLY A 251 23.66 -11.69 18.99
CA GLY A 251 23.23 -10.95 20.18
C GLY A 251 22.48 -11.78 21.21
N GLN A 252 22.33 -13.08 20.98
CA GLN A 252 21.97 -14.03 22.04
C GLN A 252 23.21 -14.30 22.88
N ASN A 253 23.24 -13.74 24.08
CA ASN A 253 24.39 -13.90 24.98
C ASN A 253 24.32 -15.22 25.76
N TYR A 254 25.36 -16.01 25.66
CA TYR A 254 25.60 -17.14 26.56
C TYR A 254 26.88 -16.86 27.38
N MET A 255 26.72 -16.64 28.67
CA MET A 255 27.84 -16.33 29.62
C MET A 255 28.76 -15.18 29.16
N GLY A 256 28.17 -14.12 28.57
CA GLY A 256 28.91 -12.95 28.08
C GLY A 256 29.52 -13.11 26.66
N VAL A 257 29.36 -14.27 26.01
CA VAL A 257 29.81 -14.52 24.64
C VAL A 257 28.61 -14.41 23.69
N ALA A 258 28.78 -13.69 22.58
CA ALA A 258 27.73 -13.54 21.57
C ALA A 258 27.50 -14.88 20.86
N GLY A 259 26.28 -15.39 20.96
CA GLY A 259 25.80 -16.52 20.19
C GLY A 259 25.13 -16.09 18.87
N SER A 260 25.00 -17.01 17.94
CA SER A 260 24.29 -16.82 16.68
C SER A 260 23.25 -17.89 16.45
N TYR A 261 22.17 -17.54 15.77
CA TYR A 261 21.15 -18.50 15.31
C TYR A 261 20.65 -18.08 13.93
N GLU A 262 20.17 -19.03 13.15
CA GLU A 262 19.57 -18.77 11.85
C GLU A 262 18.22 -18.07 12.04
N SER A 263 18.09 -16.84 11.52
CA SER A 263 16.91 -15.98 11.71
C SER A 263 15.97 -15.95 10.52
N ALA A 264 16.43 -16.40 9.35
CA ALA A 264 15.62 -16.49 8.14
C ALA A 264 16.03 -17.68 7.29
N GLN A 265 15.04 -18.42 6.82
CA GLN A 265 15.25 -19.55 5.92
C GLN A 265 15.64 -19.05 4.52
N ALA A 266 16.66 -19.67 3.91
CA ALA A 266 17.07 -19.40 2.55
C ALA A 266 16.01 -19.79 1.51
N ASN A 267 15.87 -18.96 0.47
CA ASN A 267 15.11 -19.33 -0.73
C ASN A 267 15.86 -18.92 -2.02
N PRO A 268 16.81 -19.72 -2.49
CA PRO A 268 17.56 -19.42 -3.71
C PRO A 268 16.70 -19.42 -4.98
N LYS A 269 15.47 -19.96 -4.92
CA LYS A 269 14.50 -19.96 -6.03
C LYS A 269 13.64 -18.70 -6.09
N LEU A 270 13.88 -17.75 -5.17
CA LEU A 270 13.16 -16.46 -5.16
C LEU A 270 13.42 -15.72 -6.48
N LYS A 271 12.37 -15.31 -7.16
CA LYS A 271 12.39 -14.67 -8.47
C LYS A 271 11.54 -13.41 -8.52
N TRP A 272 11.52 -12.75 -9.67
CA TRP A 272 10.68 -11.59 -9.95
C TRP A 272 9.20 -11.98 -9.93
N GLU A 273 8.38 -11.17 -9.28
CA GLU A 273 6.93 -11.16 -9.49
C GLU A 273 6.63 -10.55 -10.86
N LYS A 274 5.66 -11.11 -11.60
CA LYS A 274 5.29 -10.67 -12.94
C LYS A 274 3.84 -10.22 -13.03
N ASN A 275 3.65 -9.03 -13.58
CA ASN A 275 2.32 -8.47 -13.83
C ASN A 275 2.08 -8.43 -15.35
N TYR A 276 1.10 -9.18 -15.81
CA TYR A 276 0.61 -9.21 -17.19
C TYR A 276 -0.56 -8.23 -17.32
N ASN A 277 -0.39 -7.20 -18.12
CA ASN A 277 -1.35 -6.10 -18.22
C ASN A 277 -1.92 -6.05 -19.64
N LEU A 278 -3.23 -6.19 -19.77
CA LEU A 278 -4.00 -5.86 -20.97
C LEU A 278 -4.74 -4.57 -20.71
N ASN A 279 -4.62 -3.60 -21.63
CA ASN A 279 -5.41 -2.37 -21.59
C ASN A 279 -6.02 -2.14 -22.99
N ILE A 280 -7.31 -1.76 -23.03
CA ILE A 280 -8.03 -1.36 -24.24
C ILE A 280 -8.70 -0.04 -23.94
N GLY A 281 -8.43 0.97 -24.74
CA GLY A 281 -8.91 2.33 -24.52
C GLY A 281 -9.59 2.92 -25.74
N LEU A 282 -10.60 3.74 -25.48
CA LEU A 282 -11.33 4.55 -26.44
C LEU A 282 -11.35 5.99 -25.97
N SER A 283 -10.85 6.92 -26.81
CA SER A 283 -10.94 8.35 -26.57
C SER A 283 -11.81 8.99 -27.63
N LEU A 284 -12.77 9.81 -27.20
CA LEU A 284 -13.72 10.50 -28.06
C LEU A 284 -13.74 11.99 -27.71
N THR A 285 -13.78 12.84 -28.73
CA THR A 285 -14.04 14.27 -28.58
C THR A 285 -15.24 14.67 -29.41
N PHE A 286 -16.24 15.24 -28.77
CA PHE A 286 -17.43 15.74 -29.44
C PHE A 286 -17.46 17.27 -29.40
N ILE A 287 -17.73 17.90 -30.54
CA ILE A 287 -17.92 19.35 -30.73
C ILE A 287 -16.85 20.21 -30.02
N ASP A 288 -15.61 19.67 -29.88
CA ASP A 288 -14.48 20.27 -29.17
C ASP A 288 -14.77 20.68 -27.71
N ARG A 289 -15.83 20.14 -27.11
CA ARG A 289 -16.29 20.48 -25.76
C ARG A 289 -16.49 19.31 -24.82
N ILE A 290 -16.74 18.11 -25.37
CA ILE A 290 -17.00 16.90 -24.58
C ILE A 290 -15.91 15.91 -24.90
N PHE A 291 -15.11 15.55 -23.88
CA PHE A 291 -14.00 14.61 -23.97
C PHE A 291 -14.35 13.40 -23.13
N VAL A 292 -14.33 12.23 -23.75
CA VAL A 292 -14.63 10.95 -23.10
C VAL A 292 -13.43 10.04 -23.25
N ASN A 293 -12.94 9.52 -22.13
CA ASN A 293 -11.97 8.43 -22.10
C ASN A 293 -12.62 7.22 -21.41
N LEU A 294 -12.60 6.09 -22.08
CA LEU A 294 -13.04 4.80 -21.57
C LEU A 294 -11.88 3.82 -21.66
N GLU A 295 -11.55 3.17 -20.57
CA GLU A 295 -10.47 2.18 -20.52
C GLU A 295 -10.94 0.92 -19.80
N TYR A 296 -10.71 -0.23 -20.43
CA TYR A 296 -10.81 -1.55 -19.80
C TYR A 296 -9.40 -2.07 -19.55
N TYR A 297 -9.17 -2.57 -18.35
CA TYR A 297 -7.92 -3.24 -18.02
C TYR A 297 -8.15 -4.62 -17.41
N ASN A 298 -7.17 -5.51 -17.64
CA ASN A 298 -7.06 -6.79 -16.96
C ASN A 298 -5.58 -7.04 -16.60
N ARG A 299 -5.30 -7.14 -15.31
CA ARG A 299 -3.96 -7.37 -14.77
C ARG A 299 -3.92 -8.68 -14.03
N ASP A 300 -3.08 -9.60 -14.50
CA ASP A 300 -2.76 -10.86 -13.84
C ASP A 300 -1.37 -10.77 -13.21
N THR A 301 -1.32 -10.74 -11.88
CA THR A 301 -0.07 -10.85 -11.11
C THR A 301 0.21 -12.31 -10.84
N LYS A 302 1.35 -12.79 -11.34
CA LYS A 302 1.84 -14.17 -11.14
C LYS A 302 3.12 -14.15 -10.34
N ASP A 303 3.43 -15.30 -9.71
CA ASP A 303 4.60 -15.41 -8.86
C ASP A 303 4.63 -14.35 -7.74
N LEU A 304 3.47 -14.10 -7.13
CA LEU A 304 3.28 -13.08 -6.08
C LEU A 304 4.26 -13.32 -4.94
N LEU A 305 4.99 -12.28 -4.56
CA LEU A 305 5.91 -12.31 -3.42
C LEU A 305 5.11 -12.34 -2.11
N TYR A 306 5.19 -13.43 -1.38
CA TYR A 306 4.39 -13.67 -0.18
C TYR A 306 5.20 -14.40 0.89
N ASN A 307 4.92 -14.11 2.17
CA ASN A 307 5.48 -14.86 3.28
C ASN A 307 4.72 -16.16 3.46
N ARG A 308 5.28 -17.23 2.90
CA ARG A 308 4.70 -18.59 2.97
C ARG A 308 4.76 -19.12 4.38
N PRO A 309 3.61 -19.43 5.03
CA PRO A 309 3.61 -20.12 6.31
C PRO A 309 4.19 -21.53 6.19
N ILE A 310 4.99 -21.93 7.15
CA ILE A 310 5.56 -23.29 7.23
C ILE A 310 5.40 -23.85 8.63
N SER A 311 5.58 -25.17 8.76
CA SER A 311 5.51 -25.82 10.07
C SER A 311 6.59 -25.29 10.99
N SER A 312 6.23 -24.93 12.22
CA SER A 312 7.17 -24.48 13.27
C SER A 312 8.24 -25.53 13.62
N THR A 313 8.04 -26.80 13.25
CA THR A 313 9.05 -27.86 13.39
C THR A 313 10.31 -27.62 12.57
N THR A 314 10.24 -26.74 11.55
CA THR A 314 11.41 -26.30 10.77
C THR A 314 12.27 -25.27 11.48
N GLY A 315 11.82 -24.73 12.63
CA GLY A 315 12.45 -23.61 13.33
C GLY A 315 12.01 -22.24 12.83
N PHE A 316 11.19 -22.15 11.78
CA PHE A 316 10.70 -20.91 11.20
C PHE A 316 9.17 -20.91 11.13
N LEU A 317 8.57 -19.70 11.15
CA LEU A 317 7.12 -19.56 10.98
C LEU A 317 6.71 -19.34 9.51
N ASN A 318 7.60 -18.72 8.76
CA ASN A 318 7.38 -18.41 7.33
C ASN A 318 8.73 -18.15 6.64
N TYR A 319 8.70 -18.10 5.31
CA TYR A 319 9.80 -17.60 4.48
C TYR A 319 9.25 -16.94 3.23
N LEU A 320 10.01 -16.01 2.64
CA LEU A 320 9.60 -15.29 1.44
C LEU A 320 9.67 -16.20 0.22
N ALA A 321 8.56 -16.33 -0.50
CA ALA A 321 8.45 -17.19 -1.68
C ALA A 321 7.56 -16.54 -2.76
N ASN A 322 7.73 -16.99 -4.00
CA ASN A 322 6.84 -16.62 -5.10
C ASN A 322 5.68 -17.60 -5.15
N ILE A 323 4.58 -17.23 -4.53
CA ILE A 323 3.38 -18.08 -4.44
C ILE A 323 2.14 -17.27 -4.76
N GLY A 324 1.22 -17.89 -5.45
CA GLY A 324 -0.08 -17.30 -5.71
C GLY A 324 -0.18 -16.47 -6.99
N GLN A 325 -1.43 -16.19 -7.30
CA GLN A 325 -1.83 -15.38 -8.44
C GLN A 325 -3.01 -14.50 -8.04
N LEU A 326 -2.92 -13.22 -8.44
CA LEU A 326 -3.95 -12.23 -8.19
C LEU A 326 -4.41 -11.65 -9.54
N ASN A 327 -5.73 -11.52 -9.74
CA ASN A 327 -6.30 -10.84 -10.87
C ASN A 327 -6.99 -9.55 -10.44
N ASN A 328 -6.71 -8.47 -11.15
CA ASN A 328 -7.41 -7.19 -11.05
C ASN A 328 -7.93 -6.81 -12.44
N LYS A 329 -9.22 -6.61 -12.56
CA LYS A 329 -9.83 -6.15 -13.80
C LYS A 329 -10.88 -5.09 -13.53
N GLY A 330 -11.00 -4.15 -14.45
CA GLY A 330 -11.90 -3.05 -14.24
C GLY A 330 -12.12 -2.19 -15.46
N VAL A 331 -12.93 -1.17 -15.22
CA VAL A 331 -13.26 -0.13 -16.21
C VAL A 331 -13.01 1.23 -15.57
N GLU A 332 -12.34 2.10 -16.31
CA GLU A 332 -12.14 3.50 -15.97
C GLU A 332 -12.85 4.37 -16.99
N PHE A 333 -13.57 5.35 -16.49
CA PHE A 333 -14.31 6.31 -17.28
C PHE A 333 -13.95 7.73 -16.85
N GLU A 334 -13.59 8.57 -17.80
CA GLU A 334 -13.41 10.00 -17.61
C GLU A 334 -14.27 10.77 -18.58
N LEU A 335 -14.98 11.75 -18.06
CA LEU A 335 -15.75 12.72 -18.83
C LEU A 335 -15.29 14.13 -18.45
N ARG A 336 -14.74 14.85 -19.41
CA ARG A 336 -14.46 16.28 -19.27
C ARG A 336 -15.38 17.06 -20.20
N THR A 337 -16.03 18.10 -19.68
CA THR A 337 -16.92 18.96 -20.46
C THR A 337 -16.52 20.42 -20.29
N ILE A 338 -16.48 21.15 -21.38
CA ILE A 338 -16.41 22.62 -21.39
C ILE A 338 -17.85 23.11 -21.47
N ASN A 339 -18.46 23.34 -20.30
CA ASN A 339 -19.88 23.70 -20.20
C ASN A 339 -20.13 25.09 -20.74
N PHE A 340 -19.22 26.01 -20.44
CA PHE A 340 -19.25 27.36 -20.96
C PHE A 340 -17.83 27.87 -21.21
N ALA A 341 -17.62 28.55 -22.33
CA ALA A 341 -16.38 29.22 -22.68
C ALA A 341 -16.71 30.58 -23.26
N GLY A 342 -16.46 31.64 -22.51
CA GLY A 342 -16.69 33.01 -22.88
C GLY A 342 -15.54 33.92 -22.49
N PRO A 343 -15.53 35.17 -22.89
CA PRO A 343 -14.41 36.09 -22.60
C PRO A 343 -14.23 36.35 -21.09
N ASP A 344 -15.32 36.43 -20.34
CA ASP A 344 -15.29 36.74 -18.91
C ASP A 344 -15.59 35.55 -18.00
N PHE A 345 -16.29 34.53 -18.50
CA PHE A 345 -16.71 33.37 -17.73
C PHE A 345 -16.38 32.07 -18.44
N ASN A 346 -15.78 31.15 -17.72
CA ASN A 346 -15.48 29.79 -18.17
C ASN A 346 -15.92 28.79 -17.11
N TRP A 347 -16.52 27.68 -17.55
CA TRP A 347 -16.93 26.59 -16.69
C TRP A 347 -16.57 25.24 -17.32
N THR A 348 -15.74 24.49 -16.62
CA THR A 348 -15.32 23.13 -17.00
C THR A 348 -15.69 22.17 -15.89
N SER A 349 -16.21 21.00 -16.27
CA SER A 349 -16.47 19.89 -15.34
C SER A 349 -15.65 18.67 -15.74
N VAL A 350 -15.16 17.93 -14.75
CA VAL A 350 -14.44 16.67 -14.91
C VAL A 350 -15.05 15.63 -13.97
N LEU A 351 -15.50 14.52 -14.53
CA LEU A 351 -15.99 13.36 -13.78
C LEU A 351 -15.07 12.19 -14.09
N ASN A 352 -14.53 11.56 -13.03
CA ASN A 352 -13.85 10.28 -13.14
C ASN A 352 -14.55 9.21 -12.33
N LEU A 353 -14.55 7.98 -12.85
CA LEU A 353 -15.22 6.84 -12.28
C LEU A 353 -14.41 5.58 -12.57
N THR A 354 -14.09 4.84 -11.50
CA THR A 354 -13.35 3.58 -11.59
C THR A 354 -14.15 2.46 -10.93
N HIS A 355 -14.28 1.35 -11.62
CA HIS A 355 -14.77 0.09 -11.07
C HIS A 355 -13.66 -0.95 -11.17
N ASN A 356 -13.18 -1.47 -10.04
CA ASN A 356 -12.19 -2.54 -9.98
C ASN A 356 -12.78 -3.79 -9.34
N ARG A 357 -12.41 -4.96 -9.88
CA ARG A 357 -12.67 -6.26 -9.27
C ARG A 357 -11.37 -6.98 -9.05
N ASN A 358 -11.04 -7.19 -7.77
CA ASN A 358 -9.90 -7.96 -7.31
C ASN A 358 -10.30 -9.40 -7.02
N LYS A 359 -9.43 -10.38 -7.32
CA LYS A 359 -9.66 -11.79 -7.01
C LYS A 359 -8.34 -12.55 -6.84
N ILE A 360 -8.21 -13.31 -5.76
CA ILE A 360 -7.16 -14.30 -5.59
C ILE A 360 -7.49 -15.51 -6.50
N VAL A 361 -6.62 -15.79 -7.45
CA VAL A 361 -6.81 -16.85 -8.45
C VAL A 361 -6.16 -18.16 -7.98
N ALA A 362 -4.96 -18.06 -7.41
CA ALA A 362 -4.22 -19.17 -6.87
C ALA A 362 -3.44 -18.76 -5.62
N LEU A 363 -3.23 -19.68 -4.73
CA LEU A 363 -2.24 -19.68 -3.66
C LEU A 363 -1.30 -20.87 -3.87
N ASP A 364 -0.29 -21.04 -3.03
CA ASP A 364 0.67 -22.12 -3.21
C ASP A 364 0.05 -23.50 -3.00
N GLY A 365 0.19 -24.39 -3.99
CA GLY A 365 -0.09 -25.81 -3.93
C GLY A 365 -1.27 -26.22 -3.07
N ASP A 366 -1.00 -26.67 -1.87
CA ASP A 366 -1.98 -27.13 -0.90
C ASP A 366 -2.62 -26.01 -0.06
N ILE A 367 -2.07 -24.80 -0.10
CA ILE A 367 -2.62 -23.65 0.64
C ILE A 367 -3.80 -23.09 -0.14
N LYS A 368 -5.03 -23.42 0.28
CA LYS A 368 -6.26 -22.88 -0.31
C LYS A 368 -6.72 -21.58 0.37
N GLN A 369 -6.26 -21.33 1.58
CA GLN A 369 -6.56 -20.13 2.35
C GLN A 369 -5.48 -19.84 3.40
N SER A 370 -5.32 -18.57 3.76
CA SER A 370 -4.45 -18.07 4.84
C SER A 370 -5.15 -16.94 5.56
N VAL A 371 -5.00 -16.88 6.88
CA VAL A 371 -5.52 -15.74 7.68
C VAL A 371 -4.38 -14.75 7.90
N GLU A 372 -4.59 -13.50 7.46
CA GLU A 372 -3.65 -12.41 7.62
C GLU A 372 -4.09 -11.51 8.77
N GLY A 373 -3.28 -11.50 9.84
CA GLY A 373 -3.67 -10.83 11.08
C GLY A 373 -4.95 -11.42 11.68
N SER A 374 -5.73 -10.58 12.39
CA SER A 374 -6.95 -11.02 13.08
C SER A 374 -8.24 -10.81 12.28
N TRP A 375 -8.17 -10.18 11.09
CA TRP A 375 -9.36 -9.60 10.43
C TRP A 375 -9.51 -9.94 8.96
N PHE A 376 -8.47 -10.42 8.27
CA PHE A 376 -8.50 -10.69 6.84
C PHE A 376 -8.26 -12.16 6.54
N ILE A 377 -8.83 -12.62 5.44
CA ILE A 377 -8.58 -13.96 4.89
C ILE A 377 -8.19 -13.87 3.42
N HIS A 378 -7.07 -14.49 3.08
CA HIS A 378 -6.69 -14.76 1.71
C HIS A 378 -7.18 -16.16 1.34
N LYS A 379 -8.20 -16.23 0.49
CA LYS A 379 -8.81 -17.47 0.02
C LYS A 379 -9.02 -17.41 -1.47
N ILE A 380 -8.73 -18.50 -2.17
CA ILE A 380 -8.96 -18.61 -3.61
C ILE A 380 -10.42 -18.29 -3.92
N GLY A 381 -10.63 -17.41 -4.89
CA GLY A 381 -11.95 -16.97 -5.34
C GLY A 381 -12.45 -15.69 -4.70
N LEU A 382 -11.85 -15.22 -3.61
CA LEU A 382 -12.23 -13.99 -2.90
C LEU A 382 -11.34 -12.80 -3.27
N PRO A 383 -11.82 -11.57 -3.05
CA PRO A 383 -10.98 -10.38 -3.03
C PRO A 383 -9.85 -10.47 -1.98
N TYR A 384 -8.70 -9.85 -2.27
CA TYR A 384 -7.55 -9.87 -1.37
C TYR A 384 -7.86 -9.27 0.01
N ASN A 385 -8.63 -8.19 0.06
CA ASN A 385 -9.02 -7.49 1.28
C ASN A 385 -10.38 -7.98 1.83
N SER A 386 -10.62 -9.29 1.87
CA SER A 386 -11.84 -9.88 2.44
C SER A 386 -11.73 -10.00 3.94
N PHE A 387 -12.71 -9.48 4.68
CA PHE A 387 -12.78 -9.63 6.12
C PHE A 387 -13.08 -11.07 6.51
N TYR A 388 -12.56 -11.47 7.68
CA TYR A 388 -12.75 -12.79 8.28
C TYR A 388 -13.19 -12.61 9.72
N VAL A 389 -14.50 -12.73 9.96
CA VAL A 389 -15.13 -12.38 11.23
C VAL A 389 -16.16 -13.40 11.66
N LYS A 390 -16.40 -13.48 12.98
CA LYS A 390 -17.53 -14.23 13.56
C LYS A 390 -18.81 -13.43 13.34
N GLU A 391 -19.90 -14.14 13.10
CA GLU A 391 -21.18 -13.54 12.77
C GLU A 391 -22.08 -13.52 14.01
N PHE A 392 -22.48 -12.34 14.42
CA PHE A 392 -23.44 -12.12 15.52
C PHE A 392 -24.85 -12.44 15.04
N ALA A 393 -25.59 -13.21 15.85
CA ALA A 393 -26.93 -13.69 15.50
C ALA A 393 -28.06 -12.95 16.28
N GLY A 394 -27.71 -12.06 17.21
CA GLY A 394 -28.63 -11.32 18.03
C GLY A 394 -28.45 -11.62 19.52
N VAL A 395 -29.48 -11.35 20.30
CA VAL A 395 -29.52 -11.54 21.77
C VAL A 395 -30.62 -12.56 22.13
N ASP A 396 -30.29 -13.49 23.00
CA ASP A 396 -31.27 -14.43 23.54
C ASP A 396 -32.30 -13.69 24.44
N PRO A 397 -33.58 -13.64 24.07
CA PRO A 397 -34.57 -12.91 24.85
C PRO A 397 -34.78 -13.48 26.27
N SER A 398 -34.40 -14.72 26.49
CA SER A 398 -34.61 -15.38 27.82
C SER A 398 -33.47 -15.11 28.80
N THR A 399 -32.23 -15.00 28.29
CA THR A 399 -31.01 -14.90 29.12
C THR A 399 -30.24 -13.60 28.96
N GLY A 400 -30.52 -12.85 27.90
CA GLY A 400 -29.80 -11.62 27.55
C GLY A 400 -28.38 -11.84 27.03
N LYS A 401 -27.97 -13.07 26.79
CA LYS A 401 -26.64 -13.36 26.21
C LYS A 401 -26.60 -13.09 24.73
N GLY A 402 -25.44 -12.62 24.24
CA GLY A 402 -25.16 -12.53 22.80
C GLY A 402 -25.12 -13.92 22.17
N LEU A 403 -25.75 -14.06 21.00
CA LEU A 403 -25.76 -15.28 20.22
C LEU A 403 -24.90 -15.11 18.97
N TYR A 404 -24.22 -16.17 18.57
CA TYR A 404 -23.37 -16.26 17.41
C TYR A 404 -23.73 -17.46 16.57
N TYR A 405 -23.67 -17.35 15.24
CA TYR A 405 -23.78 -18.54 14.39
C TYR A 405 -22.54 -19.42 14.52
N LEU A 406 -22.74 -20.75 14.64
CA LEU A 406 -21.63 -21.70 14.73
C LEU A 406 -20.73 -21.63 13.50
N ASN A 407 -21.31 -21.51 12.31
CA ASN A 407 -20.64 -21.39 11.04
C ASN A 407 -19.60 -22.52 10.76
N THR A 408 -19.74 -23.69 11.40
CA THR A 408 -19.00 -24.88 11.01
C THR A 408 -19.42 -25.29 9.61
N GLN A 409 -18.48 -25.74 8.78
CA GLN A 409 -18.79 -26.17 7.41
C GLN A 409 -19.02 -27.69 7.38
N ASP A 410 -20.02 -28.10 6.61
CA ASP A 410 -20.22 -29.51 6.23
C ASP A 410 -19.25 -29.92 5.09
N GLU A 411 -19.25 -31.19 4.70
CA GLU A 411 -18.42 -31.74 3.61
C GLU A 411 -18.69 -31.02 2.24
N LYS A 412 -19.87 -30.44 2.08
CA LYS A 412 -20.28 -29.71 0.87
C LYS A 412 -19.93 -28.21 0.92
N GLY A 413 -19.38 -27.75 2.08
CA GLY A 413 -19.00 -26.36 2.29
C GLY A 413 -20.15 -25.44 2.74
N ASN A 414 -21.32 -25.99 3.11
CA ASN A 414 -22.41 -25.19 3.66
C ASN A 414 -22.14 -24.85 5.13
N TYR A 415 -22.53 -23.64 5.55
CA TYR A 415 -22.35 -23.19 6.91
C TYR A 415 -23.51 -23.63 7.81
N ASN A 416 -23.18 -24.19 8.97
CA ASN A 416 -24.16 -24.50 10.03
C ASN A 416 -24.66 -23.16 10.62
N ARG A 417 -25.97 -22.96 10.57
CA ARG A 417 -26.65 -21.75 11.06
C ARG A 417 -27.24 -21.90 12.46
N GLU A 418 -26.91 -22.97 13.19
CA GLU A 418 -27.24 -23.08 14.60
C GLU A 418 -26.54 -21.98 15.39
N MET A 419 -27.22 -21.50 16.45
CA MET A 419 -26.74 -20.42 17.29
C MET A 419 -26.14 -20.97 18.59
N THR A 420 -25.14 -20.27 19.10
CA THR A 420 -24.50 -20.55 20.39
C THR A 420 -24.27 -19.23 21.14
N ASP A 421 -24.40 -19.29 22.47
CA ASP A 421 -24.01 -18.22 23.39
C ASP A 421 -22.51 -18.22 23.74
N ASP A 422 -21.77 -19.21 23.26
CA ASP A 422 -20.35 -19.34 23.45
C ASP A 422 -19.60 -18.92 22.17
N ALA A 423 -19.09 -17.70 22.17
CA ALA A 423 -18.35 -17.14 21.05
C ALA A 423 -17.10 -17.97 20.68
N SER A 424 -16.54 -18.81 21.58
CA SER A 424 -15.38 -19.64 21.28
C SER A 424 -15.71 -20.77 20.31
N LYS A 425 -16.94 -21.25 20.30
CA LYS A 425 -17.45 -22.30 19.41
C LYS A 425 -17.80 -21.77 18.02
N ALA A 426 -18.10 -20.48 17.89
CA ALA A 426 -18.41 -19.85 16.62
C ALA A 426 -17.15 -19.72 15.76
N GLN A 427 -17.24 -20.12 14.49
CA GLN A 427 -16.16 -19.96 13.52
C GLN A 427 -16.32 -18.65 12.76
N ALA A 428 -15.18 -18.01 12.48
CA ALA A 428 -15.14 -16.88 11.57
C ALA A 428 -15.38 -17.33 10.12
N ILE A 429 -16.02 -16.48 9.35
CA ILE A 429 -16.28 -16.72 7.93
C ILE A 429 -15.82 -15.54 7.07
N PRO A 430 -15.50 -15.78 5.78
CA PRO A 430 -15.33 -14.69 4.83
C PRO A 430 -16.60 -13.85 4.76
N TYR A 431 -16.44 -12.55 4.91
CA TYR A 431 -17.56 -11.60 4.89
C TYR A 431 -17.42 -10.64 3.69
N LYS A 432 -17.57 -9.35 3.92
CA LYS A 432 -17.42 -8.30 2.89
C LYS A 432 -15.95 -7.97 2.63
N SER A 433 -15.68 -7.20 1.58
CA SER A 433 -14.35 -6.70 1.27
C SER A 433 -14.20 -5.22 1.63
N ALA A 434 -13.00 -4.81 1.99
CA ALA A 434 -12.64 -3.41 2.14
C ALA A 434 -12.58 -2.66 0.77
N ASP A 435 -12.46 -3.40 -0.33
CA ASP A 435 -12.33 -2.80 -1.66
C ASP A 435 -13.63 -2.10 -2.07
N PRO A 436 -13.60 -0.83 -2.46
CA PRO A 436 -14.77 -0.13 -2.97
C PRO A 436 -15.20 -0.73 -4.32
N LYS A 437 -16.51 -0.77 -4.56
CA LYS A 437 -17.06 -1.19 -5.86
C LYS A 437 -16.90 -0.10 -6.90
N ILE A 438 -17.08 1.16 -6.49
CA ILE A 438 -16.95 2.33 -7.36
C ILE A 438 -16.21 3.41 -6.56
N SER A 439 -15.24 4.06 -7.20
CA SER A 439 -14.56 5.23 -6.68
C SER A 439 -14.30 6.25 -7.78
N GLY A 440 -14.15 7.50 -7.39
CA GLY A 440 -13.87 8.55 -8.35
C GLY A 440 -13.91 9.95 -7.77
N GLY A 441 -14.01 10.91 -8.67
CA GLY A 441 -14.09 12.31 -8.32
C GLY A 441 -14.93 13.10 -9.31
N PHE A 442 -15.49 14.20 -8.83
CA PHE A 442 -16.20 15.18 -9.64
C PHE A 442 -15.66 16.57 -9.32
N THR A 443 -15.07 17.20 -10.32
CA THR A 443 -14.46 18.54 -10.21
C THR A 443 -15.17 19.52 -11.10
N ASN A 444 -15.49 20.69 -10.56
CA ASN A 444 -15.94 21.86 -11.31
C ASN A 444 -14.95 22.98 -11.16
N ILE A 445 -14.56 23.59 -12.25
CA ILE A 445 -13.68 24.75 -12.33
C ILE A 445 -14.47 25.86 -12.99
N LEU A 446 -14.68 26.95 -12.23
CA LEU A 446 -15.37 28.13 -12.68
C LEU A 446 -14.39 29.30 -12.61
N SER A 447 -14.21 30.00 -13.71
CA SER A 447 -13.37 31.20 -13.78
C SER A 447 -14.25 32.38 -14.23
N TYR A 448 -14.24 33.47 -13.46
CA TYR A 448 -14.93 34.68 -13.80
C TYR A 448 -13.96 35.90 -13.67
N LYS A 449 -13.54 36.43 -14.81
CA LYS A 449 -12.54 37.51 -14.87
C LYS A 449 -11.26 37.13 -14.12
N TRP A 450 -11.05 37.71 -12.94
CA TRP A 450 -9.89 37.51 -12.07
C TRP A 450 -10.14 36.51 -10.92
N PHE A 451 -11.32 35.92 -10.86
CA PHE A 451 -11.71 34.98 -9.79
C PHE A 451 -11.84 33.59 -10.33
N ASP A 452 -11.18 32.62 -9.65
CA ASP A 452 -11.26 31.18 -9.95
C ASP A 452 -11.83 30.42 -8.75
N LEU A 453 -12.78 29.53 -8.99
CA LEU A 453 -13.38 28.63 -8.02
C LEU A 453 -13.24 27.19 -8.49
N GLY A 454 -12.49 26.40 -7.72
CA GLY A 454 -12.39 24.95 -7.93
C GLY A 454 -13.15 24.20 -6.83
N LEU A 455 -14.09 23.35 -7.23
CA LEU A 455 -14.84 22.46 -6.33
C LEU A 455 -14.58 21.02 -6.73
N THR A 456 -13.96 20.26 -5.84
CA THR A 456 -13.68 18.83 -6.06
C THR A 456 -14.35 18.00 -4.98
N PHE A 457 -15.14 17.02 -5.42
CA PHE A 457 -15.75 16.00 -4.59
C PHE A 457 -15.12 14.65 -4.94
N THR A 458 -14.70 13.91 -3.93
CA THR A 458 -14.24 12.53 -4.08
C THR A 458 -15.24 11.58 -3.47
N TYR A 459 -15.41 10.42 -4.06
CA TYR A 459 -16.34 9.40 -3.56
C TYR A 459 -15.73 8.00 -3.65
N SER A 460 -16.13 7.16 -2.68
CA SER A 460 -15.75 5.75 -2.60
C SER A 460 -16.96 4.98 -2.05
N LEU A 461 -17.54 4.11 -2.86
CA LEU A 461 -18.83 3.46 -2.58
C LEU A 461 -18.69 1.94 -2.57
N GLY A 462 -19.38 1.28 -1.64
CA GLY A 462 -19.53 -0.17 -1.59
C GLY A 462 -18.34 -0.93 -0.99
N GLY A 463 -17.34 -0.22 -0.45
CA GLY A 463 -16.32 -0.79 0.44
C GLY A 463 -16.80 -0.85 1.87
N TYR A 464 -16.18 -1.72 2.66
CA TYR A 464 -16.44 -1.89 4.09
C TYR A 464 -15.20 -1.56 4.89
N SER A 465 -15.36 -1.01 6.08
CA SER A 465 -14.27 -0.78 7.03
C SER A 465 -14.54 -1.55 8.32
N PHE A 466 -13.47 -2.00 8.94
CA PHE A 466 -13.55 -2.61 10.26
C PHE A 466 -13.54 -1.52 11.33
N ASP A 467 -14.59 -1.45 12.15
CA ASP A 467 -14.64 -0.51 13.26
C ASP A 467 -13.83 -1.02 14.46
N LYS A 468 -12.55 -0.68 14.45
CA LYS A 468 -11.65 -1.01 15.56
C LYS A 468 -12.06 -0.32 16.86
N THR A 469 -12.57 0.90 16.79
CA THR A 469 -13.05 1.65 17.97
C THR A 469 -14.27 0.98 18.57
N GLY A 470 -15.22 0.56 17.73
CA GLY A 470 -16.39 -0.20 18.16
C GLY A 470 -16.02 -1.42 18.99
N THR A 471 -14.99 -2.18 18.62
CA THR A 471 -14.54 -3.35 19.42
C THR A 471 -14.08 -3.01 20.84
N LEU A 472 -13.85 -1.75 21.14
CA LEU A 472 -13.44 -1.29 22.48
C LEU A 472 -14.58 -0.69 23.28
N ILE A 473 -15.50 0.01 22.61
CA ILE A 473 -16.59 0.75 23.27
C ILE A 473 -17.96 0.05 23.16
N GLU A 474 -18.17 -0.75 22.12
CA GLU A 474 -19.41 -1.50 21.88
C GLU A 474 -19.34 -2.89 22.54
N THR A 475 -19.03 -2.92 23.82
CA THR A 475 -18.95 -4.15 24.61
C THR A 475 -20.20 -4.31 25.49
N ASP A 476 -20.41 -5.53 25.96
CA ASP A 476 -21.45 -5.86 26.94
C ASP A 476 -21.18 -5.35 28.37
N GLY A 477 -20.19 -4.48 28.55
CA GLY A 477 -19.74 -3.99 29.86
C GLY A 477 -18.41 -4.64 30.31
N SER A 478 -17.92 -5.64 29.59
CA SER A 478 -16.68 -6.35 29.94
C SER A 478 -15.40 -5.48 29.92
N LYS A 479 -15.50 -4.26 29.41
CA LYS A 479 -14.38 -3.28 29.38
C LYS A 479 -14.73 -1.93 30.02
N GLU A 480 -15.75 -1.87 30.87
CA GLU A 480 -16.24 -0.63 31.46
C GLU A 480 -15.21 0.12 32.31
N LYS A 481 -14.24 -0.60 32.87
CA LYS A 481 -13.14 0.02 33.64
C LYS A 481 -12.18 0.83 32.75
N SER A 482 -12.14 0.54 31.45
CA SER A 482 -11.17 1.14 30.51
C SER A 482 -11.82 2.08 29.50
N TYR A 483 -13.09 1.86 29.14
CA TYR A 483 -13.77 2.58 28.05
C TYR A 483 -15.21 2.95 28.43
N ASN A 484 -15.64 4.13 27.99
CA ASN A 484 -17.05 4.51 28.08
C ASN A 484 -17.87 3.72 27.07
N LEU A 485 -19.03 3.30 27.45
CA LEU A 485 -20.03 2.69 26.56
C LEU A 485 -20.77 3.78 25.75
N PRO A 486 -21.24 3.47 24.54
CA PRO A 486 -22.08 4.37 23.76
C PRO A 486 -23.48 4.50 24.39
N VAL A 487 -24.20 5.56 24.03
CA VAL A 487 -25.53 5.84 24.60
C VAL A 487 -26.52 4.70 24.33
N TYR A 488 -26.50 4.08 23.18
CA TYR A 488 -27.40 2.96 22.85
C TYR A 488 -27.13 1.69 23.68
N ALA A 489 -26.04 1.61 24.46
CA ALA A 489 -25.87 0.57 25.46
C ALA A 489 -26.94 0.62 26.57
N LEU A 490 -27.71 1.71 26.69
CA LEU A 490 -28.87 1.81 27.55
C LEU A 490 -30.05 0.96 27.05
N ASP A 491 -30.10 0.66 25.75
CA ASP A 491 -31.13 -0.20 25.14
C ASP A 491 -30.85 -1.69 25.34
N ARG A 492 -29.91 -2.02 26.23
CA ARG A 492 -29.53 -3.40 26.56
C ARG A 492 -30.68 -4.21 27.15
N TRP A 493 -30.57 -5.52 26.98
CA TRP A 493 -31.47 -6.47 27.63
C TRP A 493 -31.42 -6.29 29.17
N GLN A 494 -32.59 -6.22 29.83
CA GLN A 494 -32.72 -5.98 31.26
C GLN A 494 -33.51 -7.10 31.97
N LYS A 495 -34.48 -7.74 31.29
CA LYS A 495 -35.33 -8.79 31.86
C LYS A 495 -35.77 -9.81 30.81
N PRO A 496 -36.09 -11.05 31.21
CA PRO A 496 -36.62 -12.07 30.31
C PRO A 496 -37.83 -11.56 29.51
N GLY A 497 -37.77 -11.78 28.20
CA GLY A 497 -38.72 -11.32 27.20
C GLY A 497 -38.33 -10.04 26.47
N ASP A 498 -37.34 -9.29 26.93
CA ASP A 498 -36.85 -8.11 26.21
C ASP A 498 -36.28 -8.51 24.84
N ARG A 499 -36.63 -7.75 23.80
CA ARG A 499 -36.12 -7.89 22.43
C ARG A 499 -35.27 -6.70 22.09
N THR A 500 -33.97 -6.93 21.99
CA THR A 500 -32.98 -5.93 21.71
C THR A 500 -31.77 -6.59 21.02
N ASP A 501 -30.97 -5.80 20.30
CA ASP A 501 -29.71 -6.24 19.69
C ASP A 501 -28.50 -5.98 20.61
N VAL A 502 -28.73 -5.40 21.81
CA VAL A 502 -27.66 -5.11 22.76
C VAL A 502 -27.74 -6.13 23.93
N PRO A 503 -26.69 -6.94 24.14
CA PRO A 503 -26.65 -7.95 25.19
C PRO A 503 -26.82 -7.37 26.60
N ARG A 504 -27.09 -8.22 27.58
CA ARG A 504 -27.09 -7.84 28.98
C ARG A 504 -25.74 -7.31 29.42
N PHE A 505 -25.75 -6.39 30.36
CA PHE A 505 -24.52 -5.85 30.94
C PHE A 505 -23.78 -6.88 31.79
N VAL A 506 -22.51 -7.06 31.58
CA VAL A 506 -21.62 -7.96 32.33
C VAL A 506 -20.46 -7.13 32.89
N LEU A 507 -20.35 -7.11 34.22
CA LEU A 507 -19.19 -6.48 34.87
C LEU A 507 -17.93 -7.25 34.57
N GLU A 508 -16.83 -6.52 34.30
CA GLU A 508 -15.51 -7.12 34.18
C GLU A 508 -15.16 -7.83 35.50
N GLN A 509 -15.03 -9.16 35.45
CA GLN A 509 -14.49 -9.92 36.56
C GLN A 509 -12.99 -9.70 36.59
N GLY A 510 -12.48 -9.05 37.67
CA GLY A 510 -11.09 -8.71 37.86
C GLY A 510 -10.15 -9.89 38.08
#